data_2cccd5d0877dad5d28328937a76133fa
#
_entry.id   2cccd5d0877dad5d28328937a76133fa
#
_cell.length_a   1.000
_cell.length_b   1.000
_cell.length_c   1.000
_cell.angle_alpha   90.00
_cell.angle_beta   90.00
_cell.angle_gamma   90.00
#
_symmetry.space_group_name_H-M   'P 1'
#
loop_
_entity.id
_entity.type
_entity.pdbx_description
1 polymer ?
#
loop_
_entity_poly.entity_id
_entity_poly.type
_entity_poly.pdbx_seq_one_letter_code
_entity_poly.pdbx_strand_id
1 'polypeptide(L)'
;WIFTLRKGVKFHDGSTFNADAVIFNLAKIKDKNSPQFDPKGAAQIRARIPSVKAWKKIDEYTVEISTPAPDAMLPYQLTWFLISSPAQWEKVGKDWKKFAFKPSGTGPFKLTKLVPREKAVMVPFKDYWDKKRIAKSTIILRPIPEATARTAALLSGQTDWIEAPAPDAIPRLKKAGKQIVTNTYPHIWP
;
A
#
# COMPACT_ATOMS: atom_id res chain seq x y z
N TRP A 1 10.76 20.58 -5.60
CA TRP A 1 10.03 20.35 -4.37
C TRP A 1 10.97 19.91 -3.26
N ILE A 2 10.77 20.48 -2.06
CA ILE A 2 11.46 20.08 -0.83
C ILE A 2 10.40 19.50 0.11
N PHE A 3 10.61 18.24 0.54
CA PHE A 3 9.72 17.54 1.44
C PHE A 3 10.40 17.34 2.80
N THR A 4 9.79 17.86 3.86
CA THR A 4 10.18 17.54 5.23
C THR A 4 9.41 16.30 5.68
N LEU A 5 10.14 15.26 6.05
CA LEU A 5 9.60 13.97 6.44
C LEU A 5 9.18 13.96 7.92
N ARG A 6 8.14 13.18 8.23
CA ARG A 6 7.71 12.97 9.62
C ARG A 6 8.77 12.18 10.38
N LYS A 7 9.21 12.72 11.52
CA LYS A 7 10.14 12.06 12.46
C LYS A 7 9.43 11.00 13.30
N GLY A 8 10.18 10.00 13.78
CA GLY A 8 9.68 8.97 14.68
C GLY A 8 8.79 7.90 14.01
N VAL A 9 8.69 7.91 12.69
CA VAL A 9 7.98 6.86 11.94
C VAL A 9 8.84 5.60 11.86
N LYS A 10 8.23 4.45 12.16
CA LYS A 10 8.87 3.13 12.04
C LYS A 10 8.24 2.30 10.95
N PHE A 11 9.05 1.51 10.28
CA PHE A 11 8.59 0.41 9.44
C PHE A 11 8.11 -0.77 10.29
N HIS A 12 7.35 -1.69 9.69
CA HIS A 12 6.85 -2.90 10.36
C HIS A 12 7.94 -3.82 10.90
N ASP A 13 9.16 -3.74 10.37
CA ASP A 13 10.34 -4.47 10.86
C ASP A 13 11.07 -3.76 12.02
N GLY A 14 10.60 -2.57 12.41
CA GLY A 14 11.16 -1.74 13.48
C GLY A 14 12.21 -0.73 13.03
N SER A 15 12.67 -0.78 11.77
CA SER A 15 13.62 0.18 11.24
C SER A 15 13.01 1.58 11.09
N THR A 16 13.85 2.60 11.09
CA THR A 16 13.42 4.01 11.01
C THR A 16 13.10 4.41 9.57
N PHE A 17 11.99 5.11 9.38
CA PHE A 17 11.69 5.82 8.15
C PHE A 17 12.40 7.18 8.16
N ASN A 18 13.20 7.44 7.13
CA ASN A 18 13.96 8.67 6.95
C ASN A 18 14.19 8.98 5.46
N ALA A 19 15.00 9.98 5.17
CA ALA A 19 15.33 10.38 3.81
C ALA A 19 16.01 9.24 3.00
N ASP A 20 16.86 8.44 3.63
CA ASP A 20 17.52 7.32 2.95
C ASP A 20 16.50 6.29 2.42
N ALA A 21 15.43 6.03 3.19
CA ALA A 21 14.36 5.16 2.74
C ALA A 21 13.61 5.73 1.52
N VAL A 22 13.41 7.05 1.46
CA VAL A 22 12.77 7.70 0.30
C VAL A 22 13.66 7.60 -0.93
N ILE A 23 14.97 7.97 -0.79
CA ILE A 23 15.96 7.87 -1.88
C ILE A 23 16.06 6.44 -2.41
N PHE A 24 16.13 5.44 -1.51
CA PHE A 24 16.14 4.02 -1.87
C PHE A 24 14.94 3.65 -2.74
N ASN A 25 13.73 4.07 -2.36
CA ASN A 25 12.51 3.72 -3.08
C ASN A 25 12.35 4.50 -4.39
N LEU A 26 12.86 5.73 -4.49
CA LEU A 26 12.92 6.45 -5.77
C LEU A 26 13.88 5.75 -6.74
N ALA A 27 15.06 5.34 -6.28
CA ALA A 27 16.00 4.56 -7.08
C ALA A 27 15.41 3.20 -7.49
N LYS A 28 14.70 2.50 -6.59
CA LYS A 28 13.96 1.26 -6.88
C LYS A 28 13.06 1.37 -8.11
N ILE A 29 12.45 2.55 -8.33
CA ILE A 29 11.46 2.74 -9.41
C ILE A 29 12.07 3.41 -10.65
N LYS A 30 12.99 4.35 -10.46
CA LYS A 30 13.46 5.26 -11.53
C LYS A 30 14.85 4.93 -12.05
N ASP A 31 15.72 4.32 -11.26
CA ASP A 31 17.11 4.06 -11.63
C ASP A 31 17.34 2.58 -11.97
N LYS A 32 17.43 2.29 -13.26
CA LYS A 32 17.64 0.92 -13.78
C LYS A 32 19.00 0.32 -13.37
N ASN A 33 19.97 1.17 -13.00
CA ASN A 33 21.31 0.75 -12.63
C ASN A 33 21.46 0.50 -11.12
N SER A 34 20.44 0.85 -10.33
CA SER A 34 20.48 0.64 -8.89
C SER A 34 20.28 -0.83 -8.52
N PRO A 35 21.01 -1.34 -7.50
CA PRO A 35 20.87 -2.73 -7.07
C PRO A 35 19.46 -3.12 -6.66
N GLN A 36 18.68 -2.16 -6.16
CA GLN A 36 17.31 -2.35 -5.71
C GLN A 36 16.26 -2.12 -6.80
N PHE A 37 16.65 -1.93 -8.06
CA PHE A 37 15.69 -1.70 -9.14
C PHE A 37 14.66 -2.83 -9.22
N ASP A 38 13.37 -2.47 -9.23
CA ASP A 38 12.25 -3.39 -9.36
C ASP A 38 11.52 -3.16 -10.69
N PRO A 39 11.79 -3.94 -11.74
CA PRO A 39 11.16 -3.74 -13.04
C PRO A 39 9.63 -3.79 -13.00
N LYS A 40 9.05 -4.66 -12.14
CA LYS A 40 7.60 -4.81 -12.01
C LYS A 40 6.98 -3.60 -11.31
N GLY A 41 7.55 -3.18 -10.19
CA GLY A 41 7.12 -1.98 -9.48
C GLY A 41 7.32 -0.73 -10.34
N ALA A 42 8.44 -0.63 -11.05
CA ALA A 42 8.71 0.46 -11.97
C ALA A 42 7.65 0.57 -13.08
N ALA A 43 7.25 -0.55 -13.69
CA ALA A 43 6.23 -0.56 -14.74
C ALA A 43 4.88 -0.01 -14.25
N GLN A 44 4.52 -0.27 -12.99
CA GLN A 44 3.25 0.18 -12.40
C GLN A 44 3.28 1.67 -11.97
N ILE A 45 4.41 2.12 -11.42
CA ILE A 45 4.48 3.42 -10.73
C ILE A 45 5.07 4.52 -11.59
N ARG A 46 5.97 4.23 -12.53
CA ARG A 46 6.64 5.26 -13.35
C ARG A 46 5.66 6.16 -14.11
N ALA A 47 4.59 5.59 -14.65
CA ALA A 47 3.56 6.35 -15.35
C ALA A 47 2.72 7.25 -14.41
N ARG A 48 2.70 6.96 -13.10
CA ARG A 48 1.95 7.71 -12.09
C ARG A 48 2.75 8.84 -11.46
N ILE A 49 4.09 8.80 -11.57
CA ILE A 49 5.02 9.85 -11.14
C ILE A 49 5.94 10.26 -12.31
N PRO A 50 5.37 10.68 -13.46
CA PRO A 50 6.14 10.88 -14.69
C PRO A 50 7.14 12.03 -14.56
N SER A 51 6.78 13.08 -13.85
CA SER A 51 7.56 14.32 -13.74
C SER A 51 8.79 14.21 -12.81
N VAL A 52 8.91 13.15 -12.01
CA VAL A 52 10.09 12.96 -11.16
C VAL A 52 11.33 12.71 -12.03
N LYS A 53 12.24 13.68 -12.08
CA LYS A 53 13.48 13.66 -12.89
C LYS A 53 14.71 13.30 -12.06
N ALA A 54 14.87 13.96 -10.92
CA ALA A 54 16.02 13.77 -10.02
C ALA A 54 15.56 13.87 -8.57
N TRP A 55 16.37 13.33 -7.67
CA TRP A 55 16.13 13.38 -6.24
C TRP A 55 17.43 13.37 -5.48
N LYS A 56 17.45 14.02 -4.33
CA LYS A 56 18.59 13.98 -3.42
C LYS A 56 18.16 14.09 -1.96
N LYS A 57 18.95 13.53 -1.09
CA LYS A 57 18.86 13.75 0.35
C LYS A 57 19.49 15.11 0.66
N ILE A 58 18.77 15.97 1.39
CA ILE A 58 19.32 17.21 1.95
C ILE A 58 19.87 16.93 3.35
N ASP A 59 19.04 16.34 4.21
CA ASP A 59 19.42 15.88 5.55
C ASP A 59 18.67 14.59 5.91
N GLU A 60 18.72 14.16 7.17
CA GLU A 60 18.11 12.91 7.62
C GLU A 60 16.59 12.84 7.38
N TYR A 61 15.89 14.00 7.40
CA TYR A 61 14.43 14.08 7.27
C TYR A 61 14.00 15.06 6.17
N THR A 62 14.90 15.42 5.27
CA THR A 62 14.57 16.33 4.16
C THR A 62 15.07 15.77 2.85
N VAL A 63 14.14 15.68 1.88
CA VAL A 63 14.44 15.25 0.51
C VAL A 63 14.04 16.31 -0.50
N GLU A 64 14.83 16.47 -1.54
CA GLU A 64 14.48 17.27 -2.71
C GLU A 64 14.10 16.35 -3.86
N ILE A 65 13.00 16.67 -4.54
CA ILE A 65 12.59 16.03 -5.78
C ILE A 65 12.47 17.10 -6.86
N SER A 66 13.20 16.92 -7.95
CA SER A 66 13.24 17.84 -9.08
C SER A 66 12.37 17.33 -10.23
N THR A 67 11.68 18.26 -10.88
CA THR A 67 10.84 18.05 -12.06
C THR A 67 11.38 18.88 -13.22
N PRO A 68 11.16 18.50 -14.49
CA PRO A 68 11.64 19.26 -15.66
C PRO A 68 11.03 20.66 -15.77
N ALA A 69 9.81 20.82 -15.29
CA ALA A 69 9.05 22.07 -15.22
C ALA A 69 8.24 22.11 -13.92
N PRO A 70 7.72 23.26 -13.48
CA PRO A 70 6.85 23.34 -12.32
C PRO A 70 5.67 22.38 -12.45
N ASP A 71 5.49 21.49 -11.46
CA ASP A 71 4.41 20.49 -11.43
C ASP A 71 3.68 20.55 -10.08
N ALA A 72 2.54 21.25 -10.08
CA ALA A 72 1.69 21.37 -8.89
C ALA A 72 1.02 20.05 -8.48
N MET A 73 0.96 19.07 -9.40
CA MET A 73 0.33 17.77 -9.15
C MET A 73 1.26 16.75 -8.49
N LEU A 74 2.57 17.03 -8.42
CA LEU A 74 3.54 16.08 -7.86
C LEU A 74 3.14 15.54 -6.47
N PRO A 75 2.70 16.33 -5.47
CA PRO A 75 2.30 15.81 -4.17
C PRO A 75 1.15 14.78 -4.26
N TYR A 76 0.20 14.98 -5.16
CA TYR A 76 -0.90 14.04 -5.42
C TYR A 76 -0.40 12.77 -6.13
N GLN A 77 0.49 12.92 -7.09
CA GLN A 77 1.10 11.79 -7.79
C GLN A 77 1.88 10.90 -6.82
N LEU A 78 2.57 11.49 -5.85
CA LEU A 78 3.34 10.76 -4.83
C LEU A 78 2.46 9.93 -3.89
N THR A 79 1.14 10.09 -3.86
CA THR A 79 0.24 9.18 -3.11
C THR A 79 0.31 7.74 -3.62
N TRP A 80 0.71 7.52 -4.87
CA TRP A 80 0.93 6.20 -5.46
C TRP A 80 2.33 5.62 -5.17
N PHE A 81 3.22 6.45 -4.64
CA PHE A 81 4.60 6.07 -4.34
C PHE A 81 4.70 5.47 -2.94
N LEU A 82 4.47 4.17 -2.83
CA LEU A 82 4.54 3.45 -1.58
C LEU A 82 5.99 3.15 -1.19
N ILE A 83 6.33 3.44 0.07
CA ILE A 83 7.69 3.29 0.60
C ILE A 83 7.85 1.92 1.26
N SER A 84 8.80 1.13 0.75
CA SER A 84 9.23 -0.16 1.29
C SER A 84 10.43 0.01 2.21
N SER A 85 10.54 -0.81 3.26
CA SER A 85 11.70 -0.81 4.14
C SER A 85 12.97 -1.30 3.44
N PRO A 86 14.04 -0.50 3.38
CA PRO A 86 15.35 -0.95 2.89
C PRO A 86 15.93 -2.09 3.75
N ALA A 87 15.81 -1.99 5.08
CA ALA A 87 16.31 -3.01 6.01
C ALA A 87 15.63 -4.37 5.79
N GLN A 88 14.31 -4.39 5.57
CA GLN A 88 13.61 -5.63 5.25
C GLN A 88 14.04 -6.21 3.91
N TRP A 89 14.27 -5.37 2.89
CA TRP A 89 14.75 -5.83 1.59
C TRP A 89 16.14 -6.50 1.71
N GLU A 90 17.06 -5.90 2.46
CA GLU A 90 18.35 -6.53 2.82
C GLU A 90 18.15 -7.88 3.52
N LYS A 91 17.28 -7.90 4.56
CA LYS A 91 17.00 -9.09 5.37
C LYS A 91 16.45 -10.26 4.56
N VAL A 92 15.67 -10.01 3.51
CA VAL A 92 15.15 -11.07 2.63
C VAL A 92 16.11 -11.43 1.50
N GLY A 93 17.36 -10.93 1.53
CA GLY A 93 18.41 -11.26 0.57
C GLY A 93 18.29 -10.47 -0.73
N LYS A 94 17.84 -9.21 -0.67
CA LYS A 94 17.76 -8.29 -1.82
C LYS A 94 16.84 -8.79 -2.95
N ASP A 95 15.79 -9.52 -2.58
CA ASP A 95 14.89 -10.19 -3.51
C ASP A 95 13.45 -9.65 -3.34
N TRP A 96 12.92 -8.96 -4.35
CA TRP A 96 11.57 -8.41 -4.34
C TRP A 96 10.47 -9.48 -4.33
N LYS A 97 10.73 -10.69 -4.85
CA LYS A 97 9.78 -11.80 -4.76
C LYS A 97 9.64 -12.26 -3.31
N LYS A 98 10.77 -12.43 -2.60
CA LYS A 98 10.77 -12.76 -1.17
C LYS A 98 10.19 -11.62 -0.33
N PHE A 99 10.48 -10.36 -0.69
CA PHE A 99 9.90 -9.19 -0.04
C PHE A 99 8.37 -9.18 -0.13
N ALA A 100 7.79 -9.56 -1.27
CA ALA A 100 6.34 -9.61 -1.46
C ALA A 100 5.62 -10.54 -0.47
N PHE A 101 6.29 -11.58 0.03
CA PHE A 101 5.76 -12.48 1.07
C PHE A 101 5.99 -11.99 2.50
N LYS A 102 6.94 -11.07 2.69
CA LYS A 102 7.31 -10.50 4.00
C LYS A 102 7.50 -8.98 3.87
N PRO A 103 6.47 -8.25 3.41
CA PRO A 103 6.60 -6.82 3.18
C PRO A 103 6.74 -6.06 4.49
N SER A 104 7.43 -4.94 4.43
CA SER A 104 7.52 -3.98 5.52
C SER A 104 7.31 -2.57 4.97
N GLY A 105 6.26 -1.93 5.44
CA GLY A 105 5.87 -0.55 5.17
C GLY A 105 5.64 0.19 6.47
N THR A 106 5.00 1.37 6.40
CA THR A 106 4.74 2.24 7.56
C THR A 106 3.24 2.37 7.87
N GLY A 107 2.42 1.49 7.31
CA GLY A 107 0.95 1.54 7.46
C GLY A 107 0.45 1.02 8.80
N PRO A 108 -0.87 1.18 9.08
CA PRO A 108 -1.48 0.77 10.35
C PRO A 108 -1.60 -0.74 10.54
N PHE A 109 -1.40 -1.52 9.46
CA PHE A 109 -1.47 -2.98 9.49
C PHE A 109 -0.18 -3.61 9.01
N LYS A 110 0.25 -4.66 9.69
CA LYS A 110 1.41 -5.48 9.35
C LYS A 110 0.95 -6.84 8.83
N LEU A 111 1.44 -7.25 7.65
CA LEU A 111 1.21 -8.58 7.13
C LEU A 111 1.97 -9.62 7.98
N THR A 112 1.24 -10.64 8.46
CA THR A 112 1.82 -11.74 9.26
C THR A 112 1.77 -13.09 8.55
N LYS A 113 0.80 -13.27 7.65
CA LYS A 113 0.67 -14.49 6.85
C LYS A 113 0.13 -14.16 5.47
N LEU A 114 0.76 -14.71 4.45
CA LEU A 114 0.27 -14.68 3.07
C LEU A 114 0.32 -16.10 2.51
N VAL A 115 -0.84 -16.62 2.17
CA VAL A 115 -0.98 -17.86 1.40
C VAL A 115 -1.62 -17.46 0.07
N PRO A 116 -0.87 -17.49 -1.03
CA PRO A 116 -1.37 -17.08 -2.34
C PRO A 116 -2.66 -17.80 -2.70
N ARG A 117 -3.63 -17.07 -3.23
CA ARG A 117 -4.97 -17.54 -3.62
C ARG A 117 -5.85 -18.06 -2.48
N GLU A 118 -5.38 -18.04 -1.23
CA GLU A 118 -6.15 -18.51 -0.06
C GLU A 118 -6.47 -17.36 0.89
N LYS A 119 -5.44 -16.72 1.46
CA LYS A 119 -5.64 -15.63 2.43
C LYS A 119 -4.41 -14.77 2.66
N ALA A 120 -4.66 -13.53 3.08
CA ALA A 120 -3.69 -12.67 3.72
C ALA A 120 -4.19 -12.30 5.12
N VAL A 121 -3.31 -12.40 6.14
CA VAL A 121 -3.61 -12.02 7.52
C VAL A 121 -2.78 -10.81 7.89
N MET A 122 -3.46 -9.75 8.28
CA MET A 122 -2.85 -8.49 8.69
C MET A 122 -3.27 -8.16 10.12
N VAL A 123 -2.29 -7.87 10.96
CA VAL A 123 -2.52 -7.49 12.37
C VAL A 123 -2.26 -5.99 12.56
N PRO A 124 -2.89 -5.37 13.57
CA PRO A 124 -2.60 -3.99 13.94
C PRO A 124 -1.11 -3.77 14.20
N PHE A 125 -0.55 -2.67 13.67
CA PHE A 125 0.81 -2.24 13.95
C PHE A 125 0.79 -1.26 15.13
N LYS A 126 1.22 -1.72 16.31
CA LYS A 126 1.18 -0.93 17.56
C LYS A 126 2.05 0.33 17.51
N ASP A 127 3.15 0.29 16.75
CA ASP A 127 4.06 1.41 16.58
C ASP A 127 3.66 2.35 15.41
N TYR A 128 2.41 2.23 14.92
CA TYR A 128 1.91 3.11 13.89
C TYR A 128 2.02 4.57 14.32
N TRP A 129 2.51 5.42 13.43
CA TRP A 129 2.83 6.81 13.73
C TRP A 129 1.62 7.67 14.09
N ASP A 130 0.44 7.40 13.53
CA ASP A 130 -0.80 8.08 13.91
C ASP A 130 -1.48 7.34 15.05
N LYS A 131 -1.18 7.77 16.27
CA LYS A 131 -1.71 7.14 17.50
C LYS A 131 -3.23 7.23 17.63
N LYS A 132 -3.88 8.17 16.94
CA LYS A 132 -5.34 8.30 16.92
C LYS A 132 -6.01 7.28 16.01
N ARG A 133 -5.27 6.69 15.07
CA ARG A 133 -5.76 5.76 14.04
C ARG A 133 -5.13 4.37 14.12
N ILE A 134 -4.67 3.96 15.29
CA ILE A 134 -4.18 2.60 15.49
C ILE A 134 -5.34 1.63 15.26
N ALA A 135 -5.15 0.70 14.36
CA ALA A 135 -6.11 -0.36 14.08
C ALA A 135 -6.31 -1.25 15.32
N LYS A 136 -7.55 -1.69 15.55
CA LYS A 136 -7.90 -2.49 16.74
C LYS A 136 -8.13 -3.96 16.43
N SER A 137 -8.39 -4.31 15.18
CA SER A 137 -8.79 -5.66 14.77
C SER A 137 -7.84 -6.23 13.74
N THR A 138 -7.67 -7.55 13.74
CA THR A 138 -7.00 -8.29 12.68
C THR A 138 -7.88 -8.30 11.42
N ILE A 139 -7.27 -8.13 10.25
CA ILE A 139 -7.94 -8.24 8.96
C ILE A 139 -7.49 -9.55 8.30
N ILE A 140 -8.46 -10.36 7.86
CA ILE A 140 -8.22 -11.56 7.07
C ILE A 140 -8.85 -11.34 5.69
N LEU A 141 -8.03 -11.16 4.67
CA LEU A 141 -8.49 -11.06 3.29
C LEU A 141 -8.53 -12.45 2.67
N ARG A 142 -9.65 -12.80 2.05
CA ARG A 142 -9.86 -14.05 1.31
C ARG A 142 -10.34 -13.73 -0.10
N PRO A 143 -9.65 -14.17 -1.14
CA PRO A 143 -10.14 -14.02 -2.52
C PRO A 143 -11.31 -14.99 -2.75
N ILE A 144 -12.48 -14.46 -3.06
CA ILE A 144 -13.65 -15.23 -3.48
C ILE A 144 -14.09 -14.64 -4.82
N PRO A 145 -13.66 -15.19 -5.96
CA PRO A 145 -13.90 -14.59 -7.28
C PRO A 145 -15.39 -14.44 -7.63
N GLU A 146 -16.20 -15.45 -7.32
CA GLU A 146 -17.62 -15.47 -7.69
C GLU A 146 -18.49 -14.59 -6.79
N ALA A 147 -19.27 -13.67 -7.37
CA ALA A 147 -20.12 -12.73 -6.64
C ALA A 147 -21.20 -13.43 -5.81
N THR A 148 -21.78 -14.51 -6.34
CA THR A 148 -22.77 -15.34 -5.63
C THR A 148 -22.18 -16.01 -4.41
N ALA A 149 -20.96 -16.56 -4.51
CA ALA A 149 -20.25 -17.17 -3.40
C ALA A 149 -19.87 -16.12 -2.33
N ARG A 150 -19.44 -14.90 -2.73
CA ARG A 150 -19.21 -13.81 -1.76
C ARG A 150 -20.48 -13.44 -1.01
N THR A 151 -21.59 -13.31 -1.73
CA THR A 151 -22.90 -13.00 -1.12
C THR A 151 -23.32 -14.08 -0.13
N ALA A 152 -23.17 -15.36 -0.48
CA ALA A 152 -23.47 -16.48 0.41
C ALA A 152 -22.58 -16.48 1.66
N ALA A 153 -21.27 -16.21 1.51
CA ALA A 153 -20.32 -16.13 2.62
C ALA A 153 -20.68 -15.00 3.60
N LEU A 154 -21.15 -13.84 3.11
CA LEU A 154 -21.61 -12.74 3.96
C LEU A 154 -22.91 -13.07 4.67
N LEU A 155 -23.87 -13.73 3.99
CA LEU A 155 -25.15 -14.10 4.58
C LEU A 155 -24.99 -15.19 5.64
N SER A 156 -24.08 -16.13 5.46
CA SER A 156 -23.77 -17.20 6.43
C SER A 156 -22.87 -16.75 7.59
N GLY A 157 -22.33 -15.52 7.56
CA GLY A 157 -21.39 -15.03 8.58
C GLY A 157 -19.96 -15.56 8.44
N GLN A 158 -19.60 -16.20 7.32
CA GLN A 158 -18.21 -16.62 7.05
C GLN A 158 -17.29 -15.43 6.76
N THR A 159 -17.86 -14.31 6.31
CA THR A 159 -17.18 -13.04 6.12
C THR A 159 -18.00 -11.91 6.75
N ASP A 160 -17.29 -10.89 7.26
CA ASP A 160 -17.92 -9.70 7.84
C ASP A 160 -18.17 -8.61 6.79
N TRP A 161 -17.44 -8.67 5.67
CA TRP A 161 -17.49 -7.68 4.60
C TRP A 161 -17.18 -8.31 3.24
N ILE A 162 -17.84 -7.84 2.21
CA ILE A 162 -17.57 -8.22 0.82
C ILE A 162 -17.53 -6.99 -0.06
N GLU A 163 -16.71 -7.05 -1.12
CA GLU A 163 -16.63 -6.03 -2.16
C GLU A 163 -17.48 -6.42 -3.36
N ALA A 164 -18.07 -5.41 -4.00
CA ALA A 164 -18.81 -5.55 -5.25
C ALA A 164 -19.83 -6.72 -5.25
N PRO A 165 -20.85 -6.70 -4.38
CA PRO A 165 -21.95 -7.65 -4.49
C PRO A 165 -22.66 -7.45 -5.84
N ALA A 166 -23.20 -8.52 -6.41
CA ALA A 166 -24.03 -8.42 -7.60
C ALA A 166 -25.25 -7.50 -7.34
N PRO A 167 -25.60 -6.59 -8.27
CA PRO A 167 -26.69 -5.64 -8.05
C PRO A 167 -28.02 -6.27 -7.66
N ASP A 168 -28.35 -7.41 -8.21
CA ASP A 168 -29.55 -8.20 -7.90
C ASP A 168 -29.54 -8.83 -6.50
N ALA A 169 -28.37 -9.00 -5.88
CA ALA A 169 -28.22 -9.48 -4.51
C ALA A 169 -28.49 -8.39 -3.45
N ILE A 170 -28.44 -7.10 -3.82
CA ILE A 170 -28.57 -5.98 -2.87
C ILE A 170 -29.88 -6.00 -2.09
N PRO A 171 -31.10 -6.22 -2.70
CA PRO A 171 -32.33 -6.30 -1.95
C PRO A 171 -32.32 -7.40 -0.90
N ARG A 172 -31.76 -8.58 -1.23
CA ARG A 172 -31.64 -9.72 -0.31
C ARG A 172 -30.68 -9.41 0.85
N LEU A 173 -29.54 -8.75 0.58
CA LEU A 173 -28.58 -8.33 1.61
C LEU A 173 -29.24 -7.32 2.58
N LYS A 174 -29.95 -6.31 2.06
CA LYS A 174 -30.71 -5.36 2.90
C LYS A 174 -31.74 -6.03 3.77
N LYS A 175 -32.53 -6.98 3.22
CA LYS A 175 -33.52 -7.76 3.96
C LYS A 175 -32.89 -8.58 5.08
N ALA A 176 -31.64 -9.06 4.88
CA ALA A 176 -30.85 -9.77 5.89
C ALA A 176 -30.14 -8.84 6.88
N GLY A 177 -30.48 -7.54 6.93
CA GLY A 177 -29.88 -6.56 7.85
C GLY A 177 -28.46 -6.16 7.52
N LYS A 178 -27.95 -6.44 6.32
CA LYS A 178 -26.60 -6.04 5.93
C LYS A 178 -26.56 -4.58 5.49
N GLN A 179 -25.56 -3.85 5.95
CA GLN A 179 -25.34 -2.46 5.53
C GLN A 179 -24.71 -2.43 4.12
N ILE A 180 -25.26 -1.61 3.25
CA ILE A 180 -24.73 -1.37 1.91
C ILE A 180 -24.04 0.01 1.93
N VAL A 181 -22.76 -0.01 1.69
CA VAL A 181 -21.94 1.22 1.53
C VAL A 181 -21.75 1.46 0.05
N THR A 182 -22.24 2.60 -0.43
CA THR A 182 -22.06 3.03 -1.82
C THR A 182 -21.15 4.24 -1.84
N ASN A 183 -20.35 4.36 -2.90
CA ASN A 183 -19.51 5.52 -3.17
C ASN A 183 -19.71 5.94 -4.63
N THR A 184 -19.74 7.24 -4.88
CA THR A 184 -19.80 7.76 -6.25
C THR A 184 -18.37 7.91 -6.75
N TYR A 185 -18.02 7.14 -7.77
CA TYR A 185 -16.74 7.24 -8.44
C TYR A 185 -16.82 8.19 -9.63
N PRO A 186 -15.80 9.04 -9.85
CA PRO A 186 -15.74 9.91 -11.02
C PRO A 186 -15.32 9.15 -12.29
N HIS A 187 -15.16 7.83 -12.24
CA HIS A 187 -14.73 7.00 -13.35
C HIS A 187 -15.85 6.08 -13.83
N ILE A 188 -15.89 5.89 -15.14
CA ILE A 188 -16.63 4.82 -15.76
C ILE A 188 -15.74 3.55 -15.68
N TRP A 189 -16.26 2.48 -15.12
CA TRP A 189 -15.67 1.16 -15.25
C TRP A 189 -16.16 0.57 -16.57
N PRO A 190 -15.27 0.33 -17.54
CA PRO A 190 -15.66 -0.29 -18.80
C PRO A 190 -16.08 -1.75 -18.61
#